data_074f8afd9cb4f514a99addd7b28440dc
#
_entry.id   074f8afd9cb4f514a99addd7b28440dc
#
_cell.length_a   1.000
_cell.length_b   1.000
_cell.length_c   1.000
_cell.angle_alpha   90.00
_cell.angle_beta   90.00
_cell.angle_gamma   90.00
#
_symmetry.space_group_name_H-M   'P 1'
#
loop_
_entity.id
_entity.type
_entity.pdbx_description
1 polymer ?
#
loop_
_entity_poly.entity_id
_entity_poly.type
_entity_poly.pdbx_seq_one_letter_code
_entity_poly.pdbx_strand_id
1 'polypeptide(L)'
;MALPPQSTPPGPPKGPDWKLRSLKRGDRDAAFKLLAEDGWLVPANEQELAISWVVQHPEMESFVAHDAGGYSRLFGMITMSHRPQLRLGGRVACIDLFLVAPDQRGKGIGHALFAQSLRRAAALGCKRMELHLPHQRGDHHAFFEEAGFVKSGNELYVRPIAQGKP
;
A
#
# COMPACT_ATOMS: atom_id res chain seq x y z
N MET A 1 -53.26 -19.22 -22.43
CA MET A 1 -52.06 -19.74 -21.82
C MET A 1 -51.05 -18.60 -21.78
N ALA A 2 -50.83 -17.96 -20.65
CA ALA A 2 -49.94 -16.82 -20.54
C ALA A 2 -48.47 -17.33 -20.42
N LEU A 3 -47.56 -16.77 -21.21
CA LEU A 3 -46.13 -17.04 -21.11
C LEU A 3 -45.63 -16.58 -19.74
N PRO A 4 -44.71 -17.35 -19.08
CA PRO A 4 -44.12 -16.94 -17.84
C PRO A 4 -43.29 -15.63 -18.03
N PRO A 5 -43.19 -14.75 -17.03
CA PRO A 5 -42.43 -13.52 -17.16
C PRO A 5 -40.96 -13.87 -17.42
N GLN A 6 -40.43 -13.35 -18.53
CA GLN A 6 -39.00 -13.47 -18.84
C GLN A 6 -38.21 -12.72 -17.75
N SER A 7 -37.40 -13.45 -17.01
CA SER A 7 -36.46 -12.85 -16.07
C SER A 7 -35.50 -11.93 -16.83
N THR A 8 -35.48 -10.67 -16.48
CA THR A 8 -34.51 -9.69 -17.02
C THR A 8 -33.09 -10.26 -16.80
N PRO A 9 -32.25 -10.32 -17.84
CA PRO A 9 -30.89 -10.78 -17.68
C PRO A 9 -30.17 -9.91 -16.64
N PRO A 10 -29.32 -10.48 -15.78
CA PRO A 10 -28.55 -9.72 -14.83
C PRO A 10 -27.76 -8.63 -15.57
N GLY A 11 -27.83 -7.39 -15.10
CA GLY A 11 -27.06 -6.29 -15.64
C GLY A 11 -25.57 -6.60 -15.62
N PRO A 12 -24.75 -5.89 -16.43
CA PRO A 12 -23.30 -6.09 -16.46
C PRO A 12 -22.75 -6.04 -15.03
N PRO A 13 -21.75 -6.88 -14.70
CA PRO A 13 -21.17 -6.91 -13.36
C PRO A 13 -20.69 -5.49 -13.01
N LYS A 14 -21.16 -4.98 -11.86
CA LYS A 14 -20.64 -3.70 -11.33
C LYS A 14 -19.14 -3.83 -11.18
N GLY A 15 -18.40 -2.85 -11.67
CA GLY A 15 -16.97 -2.73 -11.42
C GLY A 15 -16.68 -2.70 -9.92
N PRO A 16 -15.42 -2.87 -9.50
CA PRO A 16 -15.08 -2.84 -8.09
C PRO A 16 -15.53 -1.52 -7.44
N ASP A 17 -16.03 -1.61 -6.20
CA ASP A 17 -16.50 -0.46 -5.42
C ASP A 17 -15.36 0.47 -4.96
N TRP A 18 -14.15 0.27 -5.49
CA TRP A 18 -12.95 1.02 -5.14
C TRP A 18 -12.13 1.40 -6.40
N LYS A 19 -11.34 2.46 -6.25
CA LYS A 19 -10.41 2.95 -7.28
C LYS A 19 -9.04 3.19 -6.68
N LEU A 20 -8.00 3.14 -7.53
CA LEU A 20 -6.62 3.47 -7.15
C LEU A 20 -6.25 4.88 -7.60
N ARG A 21 -5.46 5.54 -6.78
CA ARG A 21 -4.78 6.80 -7.10
C ARG A 21 -3.55 6.99 -6.21
N SER A 22 -2.74 7.98 -6.52
CA SER A 22 -1.67 8.41 -5.62
C SER A 22 -2.24 9.00 -4.32
N LEU A 23 -1.51 8.81 -3.23
CA LEU A 23 -1.77 9.44 -1.94
C LEU A 23 -1.59 10.97 -2.08
N LYS A 24 -2.45 11.73 -1.43
CA LYS A 24 -2.40 13.19 -1.40
C LYS A 24 -2.30 13.70 0.04
N ARG A 25 -1.80 14.89 0.22
CA ARG A 25 -1.72 15.55 1.52
C ARG A 25 -3.08 15.68 2.21
N GLY A 26 -4.14 15.93 1.43
CA GLY A 26 -5.52 15.98 1.92
C GLY A 26 -6.08 14.65 2.44
N ASP A 27 -5.38 13.53 2.21
CA ASP A 27 -5.78 12.21 2.73
C ASP A 27 -5.31 11.96 4.17
N ARG A 28 -4.63 12.92 4.82
CA ARG A 28 -4.04 12.79 6.14
C ARG A 28 -4.94 12.05 7.13
N ASP A 29 -6.11 12.57 7.38
CA ASP A 29 -7.01 12.03 8.41
C ASP A 29 -7.45 10.59 8.08
N ALA A 30 -7.77 10.33 6.81
CA ALA A 30 -8.16 9.00 6.34
C ALA A 30 -6.98 8.01 6.38
N ALA A 31 -5.76 8.44 6.05
CA ALA A 31 -4.57 7.62 6.08
C ALA A 31 -4.19 7.23 7.51
N PHE A 32 -4.19 8.18 8.45
CA PHE A 32 -3.87 7.89 9.85
C PHE A 32 -4.98 7.11 10.56
N LYS A 33 -6.24 7.27 10.14
CA LYS A 33 -7.33 6.39 10.58
C LYS A 33 -7.09 4.95 10.14
N LEU A 34 -6.73 4.73 8.87
CA LEU A 34 -6.40 3.40 8.35
C LEU A 34 -5.19 2.77 9.08
N LEU A 35 -4.16 3.55 9.38
CA LEU A 35 -3.01 3.13 10.18
C LEU A 35 -3.44 2.69 11.59
N ALA A 36 -4.30 3.47 12.24
CA ALA A 36 -4.81 3.16 13.58
C ALA A 36 -5.64 1.86 13.61
N GLU A 37 -6.41 1.58 12.56
CA GLU A 37 -7.15 0.32 12.40
C GLU A 37 -6.21 -0.91 12.34
N ASP A 38 -4.98 -0.74 11.87
CA ASP A 38 -3.92 -1.78 11.87
C ASP A 38 -2.99 -1.72 13.10
N GLY A 39 -3.30 -0.87 14.08
CA GLY A 39 -2.58 -0.77 15.35
C GLY A 39 -1.40 0.20 15.37
N TRP A 40 -1.20 0.97 14.29
CA TRP A 40 -0.15 1.99 14.23
C TRP A 40 -0.67 3.35 14.68
N LEU A 41 -0.13 3.84 15.80
CA LEU A 41 -0.52 5.15 16.36
C LEU A 41 0.60 6.17 16.14
N VAL A 42 0.31 7.20 15.37
CA VAL A 42 1.20 8.35 15.16
C VAL A 42 0.62 9.56 15.89
N PRO A 43 1.40 10.24 16.74
CA PRO A 43 0.92 11.44 17.43
C PRO A 43 0.37 12.50 16.48
N ALA A 44 -0.76 13.14 16.84
CA ALA A 44 -1.46 14.07 15.96
C ALA A 44 -0.58 15.25 15.49
N ASN A 45 0.33 15.72 16.34
CA ASN A 45 1.30 16.77 16.01
C ASN A 45 2.38 16.35 15.01
N GLU A 46 2.56 15.04 14.77
CA GLU A 46 3.55 14.51 13.82
C GLU A 46 2.92 14.14 12.46
N GLN A 47 1.60 13.95 12.41
CA GLN A 47 0.89 13.43 11.24
C GLN A 47 1.03 14.31 10.00
N GLU A 48 0.95 15.64 10.17
CA GLU A 48 1.05 16.58 9.05
C GLU A 48 2.45 16.55 8.40
N LEU A 49 3.48 16.47 9.22
CA LEU A 49 4.85 16.40 8.74
C LEU A 49 5.13 15.04 8.06
N ALA A 50 4.65 13.95 8.68
CA ALA A 50 4.83 12.60 8.15
C ALA A 50 4.20 12.42 6.77
N ILE A 51 2.93 12.84 6.59
CA ILE A 51 2.29 12.71 5.27
C ILE A 51 2.93 13.63 4.23
N SER A 52 3.37 14.82 4.63
CA SER A 52 4.06 15.75 3.74
C SER A 52 5.36 15.16 3.20
N TRP A 53 6.15 14.52 4.05
CA TRP A 53 7.37 13.84 3.63
C TRP A 53 7.08 12.72 2.63
N VAL A 54 6.11 11.86 2.91
CA VAL A 54 5.77 10.75 2.02
C VAL A 54 5.25 11.24 0.66
N VAL A 55 4.40 12.27 0.65
CA VAL A 55 3.77 12.77 -0.59
C VAL A 55 4.72 13.62 -1.45
N GLN A 56 5.65 14.34 -0.83
CA GLN A 56 6.50 15.31 -1.54
C GLN A 56 7.91 14.80 -1.82
N HIS A 57 8.34 13.72 -1.19
CA HIS A 57 9.69 13.22 -1.36
C HIS A 57 9.88 12.58 -2.74
N PRO A 58 10.92 12.99 -3.51
CA PRO A 58 11.13 12.50 -4.88
C PRO A 58 11.46 11.01 -4.99
N GLU A 59 11.88 10.39 -3.90
CA GLU A 59 12.21 8.95 -3.83
C GLU A 59 11.11 8.12 -3.13
N MET A 60 9.92 8.70 -2.95
CA MET A 60 8.75 8.02 -2.39
C MET A 60 7.64 7.91 -3.44
N GLU A 61 7.03 6.75 -3.50
CA GLU A 61 5.82 6.50 -4.29
C GLU A 61 4.74 5.95 -3.35
N SER A 62 3.53 6.48 -3.45
CA SER A 62 2.45 6.10 -2.54
C SER A 62 1.13 6.02 -3.27
N PHE A 63 0.43 4.91 -3.09
CA PHE A 63 -0.86 4.66 -3.72
C PHE A 63 -1.89 4.27 -2.69
N VAL A 64 -3.12 4.66 -2.93
CA VAL A 64 -4.27 4.35 -2.09
C VAL A 64 -5.40 3.75 -2.91
N ALA A 65 -6.12 2.83 -2.30
CA ALA A 65 -7.43 2.40 -2.74
C ALA A 65 -8.48 3.16 -1.92
N HIS A 66 -9.41 3.79 -2.61
CA HIS A 66 -10.47 4.58 -1.99
C HIS A 66 -11.85 4.17 -2.51
N ASP A 67 -12.90 4.51 -1.77
CA ASP A 67 -14.28 4.32 -2.19
C ASP A 67 -14.54 4.96 -3.56
N ALA A 68 -15.10 4.20 -4.50
CA ALA A 68 -15.44 4.70 -5.84
C ALA A 68 -16.55 5.78 -5.82
N GLY A 69 -17.38 5.78 -4.79
CA GLY A 69 -18.47 6.74 -4.58
C GLY A 69 -18.06 8.03 -3.87
N GLY A 70 -16.83 8.11 -3.33
CA GLY A 70 -16.34 9.28 -2.62
C GLY A 70 -14.89 9.13 -2.14
N TYR A 71 -14.30 10.24 -1.70
CA TYR A 71 -12.89 10.27 -1.27
C TYR A 71 -12.70 10.18 0.25
N SER A 72 -13.77 9.96 0.99
CA SER A 72 -13.77 10.09 2.46
C SER A 72 -13.13 8.91 3.21
N ARG A 73 -13.02 7.75 2.57
CA ARG A 73 -12.43 6.55 3.19
C ARG A 73 -11.36 5.92 2.30
N LEU A 74 -10.24 5.58 2.92
CA LEU A 74 -9.23 4.73 2.30
C LEU A 74 -9.47 3.28 2.69
N PHE A 75 -9.44 2.40 1.70
CA PHE A 75 -9.61 0.96 1.85
C PHE A 75 -8.29 0.21 1.91
N GLY A 76 -7.23 0.84 1.43
CA GLY A 76 -5.88 0.31 1.49
C GLY A 76 -4.85 1.36 1.08
N MET A 77 -3.61 1.11 1.46
CA MET A 77 -2.49 1.99 1.18
C MET A 77 -1.20 1.19 1.04
N ILE A 78 -0.37 1.61 0.10
CA ILE A 78 1.01 1.15 -0.04
C ILE A 78 1.92 2.35 -0.18
N THR A 79 3.04 2.36 0.55
CA THR A 79 4.13 3.31 0.35
C THR A 79 5.40 2.56 0.00
N MET A 80 6.16 3.12 -0.92
CA MET A 80 7.38 2.54 -1.44
C MET A 80 8.44 3.62 -1.55
N SER A 81 9.59 3.40 -0.94
CA SER A 81 10.79 4.18 -1.20
C SER A 81 11.64 3.54 -2.30
N HIS A 82 12.44 4.35 -3.00
CA HIS A 82 13.40 3.82 -3.96
C HIS A 82 14.71 4.61 -3.89
N ARG A 83 15.84 3.90 -3.94
CA ARG A 83 17.15 4.52 -3.79
C ARG A 83 18.18 3.87 -4.71
N PRO A 84 19.24 4.60 -5.11
CA PRO A 84 20.39 4.01 -5.78
C PRO A 84 21.05 2.96 -4.89
N GLN A 85 21.48 1.87 -5.50
CA GLN A 85 22.21 0.79 -4.83
C GLN A 85 23.45 0.43 -5.64
N LEU A 86 24.61 0.83 -5.16
CA LEU A 86 25.87 0.68 -5.91
C LEU A 86 26.15 -0.79 -6.27
N ARG A 87 25.96 -1.72 -5.33
CA ARG A 87 26.20 -3.16 -5.55
C ARG A 87 25.28 -3.78 -6.61
N LEU A 88 24.14 -3.19 -6.87
CA LEU A 88 23.19 -3.65 -7.89
C LEU A 88 23.41 -2.98 -9.25
N GLY A 89 24.22 -1.94 -9.31
CA GLY A 89 24.36 -1.12 -10.50
C GLY A 89 23.04 -0.49 -10.94
N GLY A 90 22.16 -0.10 -9.99
CA GLY A 90 20.85 0.45 -10.27
C GLY A 90 20.10 0.86 -9.01
N ARG A 91 18.77 0.94 -9.12
CA ARG A 91 17.90 1.29 -7.99
C ARG A 91 17.29 0.04 -7.34
N VAL A 92 16.99 0.16 -6.07
CA VAL A 92 16.15 -0.79 -5.32
C VAL A 92 14.89 -0.07 -4.84
N ALA A 93 13.75 -0.72 -4.97
CA ALA A 93 12.50 -0.31 -4.34
C ALA A 93 12.34 -1.03 -3.01
N CYS A 94 11.80 -0.35 -1.99
CA CYS A 94 11.46 -0.95 -0.71
C CYS A 94 10.00 -0.63 -0.38
N ILE A 95 9.19 -1.64 -0.09
CA ILE A 95 7.84 -1.43 0.44
C ILE A 95 8.00 -1.09 1.92
N ASP A 96 7.64 0.15 2.28
CA ASP A 96 7.76 0.67 3.65
C ASP A 96 6.47 0.46 4.44
N LEU A 97 5.32 0.48 3.75
CA LEU A 97 4.01 0.27 4.33
C LEU A 97 3.09 -0.44 3.32
N PHE A 98 2.31 -1.40 3.80
CA PHE A 98 1.30 -2.09 3.02
C PHE A 98 0.14 -2.50 3.91
N LEU A 99 -1.03 -1.88 3.70
CA LEU A 99 -2.23 -2.07 4.51
C LEU A 99 -3.46 -2.25 3.64
N VAL A 100 -4.38 -3.10 4.07
CA VAL A 100 -5.76 -3.14 3.60
C VAL A 100 -6.68 -3.19 4.80
N ALA A 101 -7.69 -2.32 4.83
CA ALA A 101 -8.67 -2.26 5.91
C ALA A 101 -9.28 -3.65 6.14
N PRO A 102 -9.45 -4.11 7.39
CA PRO A 102 -9.87 -5.46 7.70
C PRO A 102 -11.16 -5.88 7.00
N ASP A 103 -12.16 -5.00 6.93
CA ASP A 103 -13.46 -5.22 6.27
C ASP A 103 -13.40 -5.16 4.73
N GLN A 104 -12.25 -4.80 4.15
CA GLN A 104 -12.03 -4.69 2.72
C GLN A 104 -11.08 -5.76 2.17
N ARG A 105 -10.58 -6.65 3.02
CA ARG A 105 -9.72 -7.76 2.61
C ARG A 105 -10.47 -8.76 1.73
N GLY A 106 -9.74 -9.50 0.89
CA GLY A 106 -10.33 -10.46 -0.03
C GLY A 106 -11.02 -9.87 -1.27
N LYS A 107 -10.99 -8.55 -1.47
CA LYS A 107 -11.61 -7.85 -2.62
C LYS A 107 -10.60 -7.46 -3.71
N GLY A 108 -9.39 -8.02 -3.69
CA GLY A 108 -8.36 -7.75 -4.69
C GLY A 108 -7.58 -6.44 -4.51
N ILE A 109 -7.87 -5.64 -3.47
CA ILE A 109 -7.24 -4.34 -3.23
C ILE A 109 -5.73 -4.48 -3.04
N GLY A 110 -5.30 -5.44 -2.22
CA GLY A 110 -3.88 -5.68 -1.97
C GLY A 110 -3.12 -6.03 -3.25
N HIS A 111 -3.66 -6.91 -4.08
CA HIS A 111 -3.07 -7.27 -5.38
C HIS A 111 -2.96 -6.07 -6.32
N ALA A 112 -3.99 -5.23 -6.37
CA ALA A 112 -4.01 -4.05 -7.22
C ALA A 112 -3.01 -2.98 -6.78
N LEU A 113 -2.90 -2.71 -5.47
CA LEU A 113 -1.91 -1.80 -4.89
C LEU A 113 -0.49 -2.30 -5.16
N PHE A 114 -0.24 -3.59 -4.94
CA PHE A 114 1.06 -4.19 -5.21
C PHE A 114 1.42 -4.12 -6.70
N ALA A 115 0.50 -4.52 -7.59
CA ALA A 115 0.71 -4.46 -9.03
C ALA A 115 1.01 -3.02 -9.52
N GLN A 116 0.36 -2.02 -8.96
CA GLN A 116 0.64 -0.61 -9.26
C GLN A 116 2.05 -0.22 -8.82
N SER A 117 2.46 -0.60 -7.61
CA SER A 117 3.80 -0.33 -7.10
C SER A 117 4.89 -1.03 -7.90
N LEU A 118 4.65 -2.28 -8.31
CA LEU A 118 5.59 -3.04 -9.13
C LEU A 118 5.78 -2.39 -10.52
N ARG A 119 4.69 -1.98 -11.17
CA ARG A 119 4.76 -1.22 -12.45
C ARG A 119 5.57 0.07 -12.29
N ARG A 120 5.34 0.79 -11.20
CA ARG A 120 6.04 2.04 -10.94
C ARG A 120 7.52 1.80 -10.65
N ALA A 121 7.87 0.82 -9.84
CA ALA A 121 9.26 0.43 -9.60
C ALA A 121 10.00 0.05 -10.89
N ALA A 122 9.36 -0.71 -11.78
CA ALA A 122 9.90 -1.05 -13.09
C ALA A 122 10.15 0.20 -13.95
N ALA A 123 9.18 1.13 -14.00
CA ALA A 123 9.31 2.40 -14.74
C ALA A 123 10.44 3.29 -14.20
N LEU A 124 10.75 3.21 -12.90
CA LEU A 124 11.85 3.92 -12.24
C LEU A 124 13.22 3.22 -12.41
N GLY A 125 13.27 2.09 -13.13
CA GLY A 125 14.50 1.33 -13.35
C GLY A 125 15.00 0.57 -12.13
N CYS A 126 14.12 0.24 -11.19
CA CYS A 126 14.48 -0.57 -10.04
C CYS A 126 14.83 -1.99 -10.48
N LYS A 127 15.93 -2.53 -9.97
CA LYS A 127 16.43 -3.87 -10.27
C LYS A 127 15.76 -4.96 -9.44
N ARG A 128 15.26 -4.59 -8.25
CA ARG A 128 14.51 -5.47 -7.37
C ARG A 128 13.65 -4.65 -6.41
N MET A 129 12.71 -5.34 -5.78
CA MET A 129 11.89 -4.82 -4.70
C MET A 129 12.19 -5.61 -3.42
N GLU A 130 12.28 -4.90 -2.31
CA GLU A 130 12.55 -5.44 -0.98
C GLU A 130 11.38 -5.08 -0.05
N LEU A 131 11.18 -5.88 0.99
CA LEU A 131 10.30 -5.55 2.11
C LEU A 131 10.77 -6.22 3.38
N HIS A 132 10.42 -5.66 4.52
CA HIS A 132 10.68 -6.22 5.84
C HIS A 132 9.36 -6.60 6.50
N LEU A 133 9.16 -7.89 6.77
CA LEU A 133 7.96 -8.41 7.42
C LEU A 133 8.30 -8.96 8.79
N PRO A 134 7.57 -8.58 9.86
CA PRO A 134 7.66 -9.24 11.14
C PRO A 134 7.23 -10.71 11.04
N HIS A 135 7.95 -11.61 11.68
CA HIS A 135 7.63 -13.05 11.69
C HIS A 135 6.21 -13.40 12.15
N GLN A 136 5.60 -12.52 12.93
CA GLN A 136 4.28 -12.74 13.54
C GLN A 136 3.09 -12.50 12.58
N ARG A 137 3.32 -12.05 11.35
CA ARG A 137 2.27 -11.77 10.36
C ARG A 137 2.28 -12.83 9.24
N GLY A 138 1.91 -14.06 9.58
CA GLY A 138 1.93 -15.20 8.66
C GLY A 138 1.08 -15.05 7.41
N ASP A 139 -0.07 -14.37 7.50
CA ASP A 139 -0.94 -14.04 6.37
C ASP A 139 -0.27 -13.12 5.33
N HIS A 140 0.53 -12.18 5.80
CA HIS A 140 1.32 -11.31 4.93
C HIS A 140 2.45 -12.08 4.22
N HIS A 141 3.08 -13.03 4.89
CA HIS A 141 4.12 -13.85 4.28
C HIS A 141 3.59 -14.62 3.07
N ALA A 142 2.44 -15.30 3.22
CA ALA A 142 1.81 -16.04 2.13
C ALA A 142 1.51 -15.13 0.92
N PHE A 143 0.94 -13.95 1.15
CA PHE A 143 0.66 -12.98 0.09
C PHE A 143 1.91 -12.61 -0.71
N PHE A 144 3.02 -12.29 -0.03
CA PHE A 144 4.24 -11.86 -0.72
C PHE A 144 4.99 -13.01 -1.37
N GLU A 145 4.95 -14.22 -0.80
CA GLU A 145 5.48 -15.43 -1.44
C GLU A 145 4.74 -15.74 -2.75
N GLU A 146 3.40 -15.66 -2.76
CA GLU A 146 2.58 -15.76 -3.98
C GLU A 146 2.90 -14.64 -4.99
N ALA A 147 3.22 -13.45 -4.51
CA ALA A 147 3.64 -12.33 -5.34
C ALA A 147 5.09 -12.44 -5.88
N GLY A 148 5.78 -13.54 -5.61
CA GLY A 148 7.10 -13.83 -6.13
C GLY A 148 8.27 -13.37 -5.25
N PHE A 149 8.02 -12.93 -4.01
CA PHE A 149 9.09 -12.64 -3.07
C PHE A 149 9.69 -13.93 -2.50
N VAL A 150 11.00 -13.92 -2.33
CA VAL A 150 11.74 -15.00 -1.69
C VAL A 150 12.51 -14.45 -0.49
N LYS A 151 12.65 -15.26 0.56
CA LYS A 151 13.46 -14.90 1.73
C LYS A 151 14.91 -14.71 1.32
N SER A 152 15.47 -13.54 1.61
CA SER A 152 16.82 -13.21 1.17
C SER A 152 17.95 -13.84 1.99
N GLY A 153 17.65 -14.35 3.17
CA GLY A 153 18.67 -14.80 4.13
C GLY A 153 19.48 -13.66 4.79
N ASN A 154 19.20 -12.40 4.46
CA ASN A 154 19.82 -11.26 5.12
C ASN A 154 19.15 -10.97 6.45
N GLU A 155 19.95 -10.57 7.44
CA GLU A 155 19.46 -10.12 8.74
C GLU A 155 19.28 -8.60 8.75
N LEU A 156 18.24 -8.12 9.42
CA LEU A 156 17.99 -6.71 9.67
C LEU A 156 18.49 -6.34 11.06
N TYR A 157 19.45 -5.42 11.13
CA TYR A 157 19.91 -4.82 12.37
C TYR A 157 19.32 -3.43 12.53
N VAL A 158 18.70 -3.15 13.66
CA VAL A 158 18.03 -1.87 13.96
C VAL A 158 18.68 -1.22 15.17
N ARG A 159 19.01 0.06 15.05
CA ARG A 159 19.48 0.89 16.16
C ARG A 159 18.66 2.19 16.21
N PRO A 160 17.98 2.49 17.30
CA PRO A 160 17.32 3.78 17.48
C PRO A 160 18.34 4.93 17.42
N ILE A 161 17.93 6.04 16.79
CA ILE A 161 18.68 7.29 16.79
C ILE A 161 18.07 8.21 17.83
N ALA A 162 18.86 8.63 18.81
CA ALA A 162 18.42 9.61 19.78
C ALA A 162 18.08 10.92 19.09
N GLN A 163 16.86 11.39 19.25
CA GLN A 163 16.45 12.71 18.78
C GLN A 163 17.05 13.73 19.75
N GLY A 164 17.91 14.61 19.27
CA GLY A 164 18.35 15.77 20.03
C GLY A 164 17.12 16.60 20.45
N LYS A 165 17.06 17.06 21.71
CA LYS A 165 16.07 18.07 22.06
C LYS A 165 16.32 19.28 21.19
N PRO A 166 15.25 19.90 20.61
CA PRO A 166 15.39 21.17 19.92
C PRO A 166 15.87 22.27 20.84
#